data_69154adc6ea371ee803351f7196472cc
#
_entry.id   69154adc6ea371ee803351f7196472cc
#
_cell.length_a   1.000
_cell.length_b   1.000
_cell.length_c   1.000
_cell.angle_alpha   90.00
_cell.angle_beta   90.00
_cell.angle_gamma   90.00
#
_symmetry.space_group_name_H-M   'P 1'
#
loop_
_entity.id
_entity.type
_entity.pdbx_description
1 polymer ?
#
loop_
_entity_poly.entity_id
_entity_poly.type
_entity_poly.pdbx_seq_one_letter_code
_entity_poly.pdbx_strand_id
1 'polypeptide(L)' 'MADLYLKRLETERKSLWATCRLKGLAKDTPERQRIAELDRLIAEHKAKSPS' A
#
# COMPACT_ATOMS: atom_id res chain seq x y z
N MET A 1 4.54 -18.63 9.24
CA MET A 1 3.69 -17.73 10.01
C MET A 1 3.20 -16.58 9.14
N ALA A 2 1.96 -16.15 9.37
CA ALA A 2 1.44 -15.02 8.64
C ALA A 2 2.17 -13.74 9.05
N ASP A 3 2.54 -12.94 8.07
CA ASP A 3 3.21 -11.67 8.32
C ASP A 3 2.16 -10.59 8.48
N LEU A 4 1.84 -10.26 9.72
CA LEU A 4 0.80 -9.27 10.01
C LEU A 4 1.17 -7.88 9.51
N TYR A 5 2.43 -7.53 9.58
CA TYR A 5 2.89 -6.23 9.10
C TYR A 5 2.66 -6.09 7.59
N LEU A 6 3.09 -7.07 6.84
CA LEU A 6 2.91 -7.07 5.40
C LEU A 6 1.42 -7.07 5.04
N LYS A 7 0.64 -7.87 5.74
CA LYS A 7 -0.79 -7.94 5.50
C LYS A 7 -1.46 -6.59 5.74
N ARG A 8 -1.04 -5.88 6.77
CA ARG A 8 -1.57 -4.54 7.05
C ARG A 8 -1.24 -3.56 5.95
N LEU A 9 -0.01 -3.59 5.46
CA LEU A 9 0.40 -2.73 4.36
C LEU A 9 -0.44 -3.00 3.11
N GLU A 10 -0.63 -4.26 2.79
CA GLU A 10 -1.42 -4.65 1.62
C GLU A 10 -2.88 -4.24 1.77
N THR A 11 -3.43 -4.41 2.96
CA THR A 11 -4.82 -4.04 3.24
C THR A 11 -5.02 -2.53 3.10
N GLU A 12 -4.12 -1.76 3.66
CA GLU A 12 -4.20 -0.31 3.57
C GLU A 12 -4.07 0.15 2.13
N ARG A 13 -3.14 -0.44 1.38
CA ARG A 13 -2.95 -0.11 -0.03
C ARG A 13 -4.22 -0.38 -0.82
N LYS A 14 -4.82 -1.53 -0.61
CA LYS A 14 -6.05 -1.91 -1.30
C LYS A 14 -7.18 -0.94 -0.96
N SER A 15 -7.31 -0.57 0.30
CA SER A 15 -8.33 0.37 0.75
C SER A 15 -8.16 1.73 0.10
N LEU A 16 -6.93 2.23 0.04
CA LEU A 16 -6.64 3.52 -0.58
C LEU A 16 -6.92 3.50 -2.07
N TRP A 17 -6.59 2.41 -2.75
CA TRP A 17 -6.90 2.27 -4.16
C TRP A 17 -8.40 2.32 -4.42
N ALA A 18 -9.17 1.63 -3.58
CA ALA A 18 -10.63 1.66 -3.69
C ALA A 18 -11.16 3.08 -3.52
N THR A 19 -10.62 3.81 -2.53
CA THR A 19 -11.00 5.20 -2.29
C THR A 19 -10.68 6.08 -3.49
N CYS A 20 -9.48 5.93 -4.05
CA CYS A 20 -9.06 6.70 -5.21
C CYS A 20 -9.97 6.45 -6.41
N ARG A 21 -10.34 5.20 -6.63
CA ARG A 21 -11.20 4.84 -7.76
C ARG A 21 -12.61 5.41 -7.59
N LEU A 22 -13.15 5.35 -6.38
CA LEU A 22 -14.49 5.85 -6.11
C LEU A 22 -14.56 7.36 -6.23
N LYS A 23 -13.53 8.05 -5.79
CA LYS A 23 -13.52 9.52 -5.79
C LYS A 23 -12.87 10.12 -7.02
N GLY A 24 -12.24 9.31 -7.86
CA GLY A 24 -11.54 9.80 -9.04
C GLY A 24 -10.41 10.75 -8.70
N LEU A 25 -9.65 10.44 -7.66
CA LEU A 25 -8.58 11.30 -7.18
C LEU A 25 -7.41 11.38 -8.15
N ALA A 26 -6.80 12.55 -8.24
CA ALA A 26 -5.64 12.78 -9.08
C ALA A 26 -4.37 12.18 -8.46
N LYS A 27 -3.30 12.11 -9.26
CA LYS A 27 -2.05 11.48 -8.83
C LYS A 27 -1.36 12.17 -7.66
N ASP A 28 -1.56 13.48 -7.55
CA ASP A 28 -0.87 14.26 -6.52
C ASP A 28 -1.68 14.43 -5.24
N THR A 29 -2.68 13.62 -5.03
CA THR A 29 -3.43 13.65 -3.78
C THR A 29 -2.65 12.91 -2.68
N PRO A 30 -2.92 13.24 -1.39
CA PRO A 30 -2.27 12.53 -0.29
C PRO A 30 -2.50 11.02 -0.31
N GLU A 31 -3.69 10.61 -0.73
CA GLU A 31 -4.01 9.18 -0.83
C GLU A 31 -3.10 8.48 -1.85
N ARG A 32 -2.87 9.10 -2.99
CA ARG A 32 -2.01 8.52 -4.01
C ARG A 32 -0.55 8.49 -3.54
N GLN A 33 -0.12 9.52 -2.83
CA GLN A 33 1.22 9.54 -2.27
C GLN A 33 1.40 8.44 -1.24
N ARG A 34 0.38 8.20 -0.41
CA ARG A 34 0.43 7.13 0.57
C ARG A 34 0.51 5.76 -0.10
N ILE A 35 -0.21 5.57 -1.21
CA ILE A 35 -0.15 4.32 -1.97
C ILE A 35 1.27 4.05 -2.46
N ALA A 36 1.92 5.08 -3.01
CA ALA A 36 3.30 4.94 -3.48
C ALA A 36 4.23 4.57 -2.34
N GLU A 37 4.05 5.17 -1.18
CA GLU A 37 4.83 4.84 0.01
C GLU A 37 4.60 3.40 0.44
N LEU A 38 3.35 2.97 0.45
CA LEU A 38 3.02 1.58 0.81
C LEU A 38 3.63 0.58 -0.16
N ASP A 39 3.59 0.88 -1.45
CA ASP A 39 4.23 0.03 -2.45
C ASP A 39 5.72 -0.14 -2.14
N ARG A 40 6.38 0.96 -1.80
CA ARG A 40 7.79 0.92 -1.47
C ARG A 40 8.04 0.11 -0.21
N LEU A 41 7.24 0.32 0.83
CA LEU A 41 7.39 -0.40 2.09
C LEU A 41 7.17 -1.90 1.89
N ILE A 42 6.17 -2.26 1.10
CA ILE A 42 5.89 -3.66 0.81
C ILE A 42 7.07 -4.29 0.09
N ALA A 43 7.60 -3.61 -0.93
CA ALA A 43 8.73 -4.13 -1.69
C ALA A 43 9.97 -4.30 -0.81
N GLU A 44 10.25 -3.32 0.04
CA GLU A 44 11.39 -3.40 0.95
C GLU A 44 11.22 -4.54 1.95
N HIS A 45 10.02 -4.69 2.48
CA HIS A 45 9.77 -5.75 3.45
C HIS A 45 9.94 -7.13 2.81
N LYS A 46 9.43 -7.32 1.62
CA LYS A 46 9.56 -8.59 0.91
C LYS A 46 11.01 -8.90 0.58
N ALA A 47 11.79 -7.88 0.27
CA ALA A 47 13.21 -8.06 -0.03
C ALA A 47 13.99 -8.48 1.20
N LYS A 48 13.63 -7.96 2.36
CA LYS A 48 14.33 -8.28 3.61
C LYS A 48 13.88 -9.60 4.22
N SER A 49 12.68 -10.02 3.92
CA SER A 49 12.09 -11.20 4.53
C SER A 49 11.59 -12.14 3.45
N PRO A 50 12.50 -12.82 2.78
CA PRO A 50 12.12 -13.79 1.74
C PRO A 50 11.46 -15.00 2.37
N SER A 51 10.22 -15.13 2.22
CA SER A 51 9.50 -16.28 2.76
C SER A 51 8.58 -16.85 1.69
#